data_9f699e9e01f5fe3d5e2f191c4abaff57
#
_entry.id   9f699e9e01f5fe3d5e2f191c4abaff57
#
_cell.length_a   1.000
_cell.length_b   1.000
_cell.length_c   1.000
_cell.angle_alpha   90.00
_cell.angle_beta   90.00
_cell.angle_gamma   90.00
#
_symmetry.space_group_name_H-M   'P 1'
#
loop_
_entity.id
_entity.type
_entity.pdbx_description
1 polymer ?
#
loop_
_entity_poly.entity_id
_entity_poly.type
_entity_poly.pdbx_seq_one_letter_code
_entity_poly.pdbx_strand_id
1 'polypeptide(L)' 'MSKTKTEDYYKTMLPNQPDILSVAKVQQILGISRHFTYELITTHQIKAMRIGNSYKIPKVCLIEYILNNLGKIGENSK' A
#
# COMPACT_ATOMS: atom_id res chain seq x y z
N MET A 1 5.70 23.32 -1.13
CA MET A 1 5.55 22.88 -0.91
C MET A 1 5.71 22.20 -0.58
N SER A 2 5.74 22.12 -0.71
CA SER A 2 5.87 21.46 0.06
C SER A 2 6.04 20.14 -0.06
N LYS A 3 6.59 19.50 0.75
CA LYS A 3 6.66 18.11 0.75
C LYS A 3 5.35 17.54 0.91
N THR A 4 5.13 16.42 0.30
CA THR A 4 3.87 15.74 0.44
C THR A 4 3.86 15.05 1.78
N LYS A 5 2.68 14.80 2.29
CA LYS A 5 2.53 14.05 3.51
C LYS A 5 3.07 12.64 3.34
N THR A 6 2.96 12.09 2.15
CA THR A 6 3.45 10.76 1.89
C THR A 6 4.93 10.66 2.19
N GLU A 7 5.67 11.70 1.82
CA GLU A 7 7.09 11.70 2.02
C GLU A 7 7.43 11.66 3.51
N ASP A 8 6.68 12.40 4.31
CA ASP A 8 6.90 12.38 5.75
C ASP A 8 6.54 11.05 6.34
N TYR A 9 5.43 10.49 5.92
CA TYR A 9 4.98 9.21 6.45
C TYR A 9 5.86 8.06 5.97
N TYR A 10 6.48 8.24 4.82
CA TYR A 10 7.38 7.22 4.33
C TYR A 10 8.51 6.94 5.32
N LYS A 11 8.95 7.98 6.01
CA LYS A 11 10.05 7.83 6.95
C LYS A 11 9.60 7.21 8.27
N THR A 12 8.34 7.36 8.61
CA THR A 12 7.85 6.90 9.91
C THR A 12 6.99 5.65 9.82
N MET A 13 6.30 5.45 8.71
CA MET A 13 5.45 4.27 8.55
C MET A 13 6.24 3.12 7.97
N LEU A 14 5.99 1.95 8.50
CA LEU A 14 6.60 0.72 8.02
C LEU A 14 8.13 0.82 7.98
N PRO A 15 8.75 1.31 9.05
CA PRO A 15 10.18 1.59 9.00
C PRO A 15 11.04 0.35 8.84
N ASN A 16 10.52 -0.81 9.23
CA ASN A 16 11.28 -2.05 9.15
C ASN A 16 11.02 -2.85 7.89
N GLN A 17 10.23 -2.28 6.98
CA GLN A 17 9.92 -2.97 5.74
C GLN A 17 10.81 -2.47 4.61
N PRO A 18 11.16 -3.35 3.67
CA PRO A 18 11.99 -2.91 2.54
C PRO A 18 11.24 -1.95 1.64
N ASP A 19 11.99 -1.27 0.78
CA ASP A 19 11.40 -0.29 -0.13
C ASP A 19 10.47 -0.90 -1.16
N ILE A 20 10.73 -2.16 -1.51
CA ILE A 20 9.89 -2.89 -2.48
C ILE A 20 9.31 -4.11 -1.77
N LEU A 21 8.00 -4.24 -1.85
CA LEU A 21 7.29 -5.29 -1.14
C LEU A 21 6.72 -6.32 -2.10
N SER A 22 6.65 -7.56 -1.65
CA SER A 22 5.96 -8.60 -2.39
C SER A 22 4.48 -8.58 -2.06
N VAL A 23 3.70 -9.28 -2.86
CA VAL A 23 2.26 -9.41 -2.58
C VAL A 23 2.04 -10.02 -1.19
N ALA A 24 2.82 -11.06 -0.88
CA ALA A 24 2.67 -11.72 0.42
C ALA A 24 2.94 -10.76 1.56
N LYS A 25 3.93 -9.88 1.39
CA LYS A 25 4.25 -8.94 2.44
C LYS A 25 3.15 -7.90 2.60
N VAL A 26 2.60 -7.41 1.50
CA VAL A 26 1.49 -6.47 1.55
C VAL A 26 0.30 -7.11 2.25
N GLN A 27 0.03 -8.36 1.91
CA GLN A 27 -1.05 -9.10 2.54
C GLN A 27 -0.88 -9.17 4.05
N GLN A 28 0.34 -9.46 4.49
CA GLN A 28 0.64 -9.53 5.91
C GLN A 28 0.46 -8.20 6.60
N ILE A 29 0.98 -7.15 5.98
CA ILE A 29 0.93 -5.82 6.58
C ILE A 29 -0.50 -5.36 6.75
N LEU A 30 -1.33 -5.57 5.74
CA LEU A 30 -2.71 -5.13 5.79
C LEU A 30 -3.63 -6.10 6.51
N GLY A 31 -3.19 -7.34 6.70
CA GLY A 31 -4.01 -8.34 7.38
C GLY A 31 -5.23 -8.75 6.58
N ILE A 32 -5.09 -8.85 5.28
CA ILE A 32 -6.20 -9.19 4.39
C ILE A 32 -5.91 -10.48 3.66
N SER A 33 -6.91 -11.00 2.96
CA SER A 33 -6.75 -12.24 2.22
C SER A 33 -5.89 -12.02 0.98
N ARG A 34 -5.35 -13.12 0.47
CA ARG A 34 -4.56 -13.07 -0.75
C ARG A 34 -5.41 -12.60 -1.92
N HIS A 35 -6.61 -13.12 -2.00
CA HIS A 35 -7.52 -12.75 -3.08
C HIS A 35 -7.78 -11.24 -3.08
N PHE A 36 -8.07 -10.70 -1.91
CA PHE A 36 -8.37 -9.28 -1.79
C PHE A 36 -7.14 -8.43 -2.12
N THR A 37 -5.95 -8.92 -1.72
CA THR A 37 -4.72 -8.20 -2.04
C THR A 37 -4.54 -8.10 -3.55
N TYR A 38 -4.74 -9.20 -4.27
CA TYR A 38 -4.63 -9.17 -5.72
C TYR A 38 -5.69 -8.27 -6.34
N GLU A 39 -6.86 -8.27 -5.77
CA GLU A 39 -7.92 -7.41 -6.26
C GLU A 39 -7.54 -5.93 -6.17
N LEU A 40 -6.94 -5.54 -5.04
CA LEU A 40 -6.49 -4.16 -4.87
C LEU A 40 -5.45 -3.78 -5.89
N ILE A 41 -4.57 -4.72 -6.22
CA ILE A 41 -3.50 -4.47 -7.18
C ILE A 41 -4.04 -4.40 -8.60
N THR A 42 -4.89 -5.36 -8.97
CA THR A 42 -5.37 -5.44 -10.35
C THR A 42 -6.38 -4.35 -10.67
N THR A 43 -7.05 -3.83 -9.68
CA THR A 43 -7.98 -2.71 -9.91
C THR A 43 -7.28 -1.36 -9.71
N HIS A 44 -5.96 -1.39 -9.53
CA HIS A 44 -5.14 -0.17 -9.44
C HIS A 44 -5.44 0.69 -8.23
N GLN A 45 -5.97 0.09 -7.19
CA GLN A 45 -6.13 0.82 -5.95
C GLN A 45 -4.81 0.92 -5.22
N ILE A 46 -3.97 -0.10 -5.36
CA ILE A 46 -2.58 -0.03 -4.90
C ILE A 46 -1.72 -0.10 -6.15
N LYS A 47 -0.88 0.90 -6.34
CA LYS A 47 0.00 0.91 -7.50
C LYS A 47 1.10 -0.11 -7.33
N ALA A 48 1.38 -0.85 -8.38
CA ALA A 48 2.38 -1.90 -8.33
C ALA A 48 3.01 -2.07 -9.71
N MET A 49 4.19 -2.67 -9.70
CA MET A 49 4.87 -3.01 -10.94
C MET A 49 4.71 -4.50 -11.16
N ARG A 50 4.55 -4.90 -12.39
CA ARG A 50 4.55 -6.31 -12.71
C ARG A 50 5.86 -6.66 -13.41
N ILE A 51 6.60 -7.55 -12.80
CA ILE A 51 7.87 -8.00 -13.33
C ILE A 51 7.79 -9.50 -13.49
N GLY A 52 7.78 -9.95 -14.75
CA GLY A 52 7.57 -11.35 -15.01
C GLY A 52 6.21 -11.77 -14.51
N ASN A 53 6.19 -12.76 -13.64
CA ASN A 53 4.94 -13.25 -13.08
C ASN A 53 4.67 -12.73 -11.68
N SER A 54 5.45 -11.75 -11.25
CA SER A 54 5.34 -11.24 -9.89
C SER A 54 4.93 -9.79 -9.89
N TYR A 55 4.21 -9.41 -8.85
CA TYR A 55 3.94 -8.00 -8.59
C TYR A 55 4.91 -7.51 -7.55
N LYS A 56 5.44 -6.32 -7.76
CA LYS A 56 6.32 -5.66 -6.80
C LYS A 56 5.67 -4.35 -6.42
N ILE A 57 5.49 -4.14 -5.14
CA ILE A 57 4.76 -2.98 -4.64
C ILE A 57 5.73 -2.05 -3.92
N PRO A 58 6.03 -0.88 -4.49
CA PRO A 58 6.86 0.06 -3.76
C PRO A 58 6.20 0.43 -2.44
N LYS A 59 7.01 0.48 -1.39
CA LYS A 59 6.46 0.77 -0.07
C LYS A 59 5.71 2.09 -0.06
N VAL A 60 6.19 3.08 -0.81
CA VAL A 60 5.53 4.37 -0.84
C VAL A 60 4.13 4.25 -1.43
N CYS A 61 3.93 3.34 -2.38
CA CYS A 61 2.60 3.15 -2.96
C CYS A 61 1.64 2.54 -1.95
N LEU A 62 2.13 1.62 -1.14
CA LEU A 62 1.30 1.04 -0.10
C LEU A 62 0.95 2.09 0.93
N ILE A 63 1.90 2.92 1.30
CA ILE A 63 1.64 3.99 2.25
C ILE A 63 0.60 4.95 1.70
N GLU A 64 0.70 5.30 0.43
CA GLU A 64 -0.29 6.16 -0.20
C GLU A 64 -1.68 5.56 -0.12
N TYR A 65 -1.78 4.26 -0.39
CA TYR A 65 -3.06 3.59 -0.31
C TYR A 65 -3.64 3.68 1.09
N ILE A 66 -2.80 3.43 2.09
CA ILE A 66 -3.25 3.48 3.48
C ILE A 66 -3.74 4.88 3.83
N LEU A 67 -2.96 5.89 3.47
CA LEU A 67 -3.32 7.26 3.80
C LEU A 67 -4.59 7.70 3.10
N ASN A 68 -4.75 7.30 1.85
CA ASN A 68 -5.94 7.67 1.11
C ASN A 68 -7.20 7.03 1.66
N ASN A 69 -7.05 5.90 2.33
CA ASN A 69 -8.21 5.17 2.82
C ASN A 69 -8.53 5.42 4.28
N LEU A 70 -7.67 6.09 4.99
CA LEU A 70 -7.94 6.41 6.39
C LEU A 70 -9.17 7.29 6.53
N GLY A 71 -9.24 8.31 5.69
CA GLY A 71 -10.39 9.20 5.73
C GLY A 71 -11.66 8.49 5.31
N LYS A 72 -11.56 7.65 4.30
CA LYS A 72 -12.72 6.93 3.83
C LYS A 72 -13.28 6.00 4.89
N ILE A 73 -12.41 5.34 5.62
CA ILE A 73 -12.85 4.45 6.67
C ILE A 73 -13.62 5.24 7.72
N GLY A 74 -13.08 6.40 8.09
CA GLY A 74 -13.76 7.23 9.05
C GLY A 74 -15.09 7.73 8.57
N GLU A 75 -15.16 8.12 7.31
CA GLU A 75 -16.39 8.65 6.74
C GLU A 75 -17.43 7.58 6.56
N ASN A 76 -17.00 6.39 6.22
CA ASN A 76 -17.93 5.35 5.88
C ASN A 76 -18.33 4.48 7.02
N SER A 77 -17.71 4.68 8.15
CA SER A 77 -18.13 3.84 9.25
C SER A 77 -19.46 4.35 9.69
N LYS A 78 -20.29 3.69 9.47
CA LYS A 78 -21.50 4.15 9.65
C LYS A 78 -22.30 3.38 10.12
#